data_893830687a8801aa2979f7197ac6ed5f
#
_entry.id   893830687a8801aa2979f7197ac6ed5f
#
_cell.length_a   1.000
_cell.length_b   1.000
_cell.length_c   1.000
_cell.angle_alpha   90.00
_cell.angle_beta   90.00
_cell.angle_gamma   90.00
#
_symmetry.space_group_name_H-M   'P 1'
#
loop_
_entity.id
_entity.type
_entity.pdbx_description
1 polymer ?
#
loop_
_entity_poly.entity_id
_entity_poly.type
_entity_poly.pdbx_seq_one_letter_code
_entity_poly.pdbx_strand_id
1 'polypeptide(L)'
;DLHKAIRRQRQMCIRDRMSRVGIIGAGSWGTALSLVLANNGHSVEIWSIVESEIEMLKEKHEHIDKLPGVKLPDSITFTTDIEETIKNNDILVLAVPSVFTRSTAVKMAPFVKEGQIIVCVAKGIEENTLMTISDVVESEIPCADVAVMCGPSHAEEVGQLLPTTVVAGARTQKTAEIVQDLFMNEVFRVYTSPDVLGMELGGSLKNVIALAAGMADGLGYGDNTKACLLYTSPS
;
A
#
# COMPACT_ATOMS: atom_id res chain seq x y z
N ASP A 1 10.46 29.23 14.74
CA ASP A 1 11.56 28.26 14.69
C ASP A 1 11.42 27.06 15.64
N LEU A 2 10.63 27.19 16.72
CA LEU A 2 10.34 26.09 17.62
C LEU A 2 9.61 24.93 16.90
N HIS A 3 8.67 25.24 16.01
CA HIS A 3 7.97 24.25 15.19
C HIS A 3 8.89 23.49 14.22
N LYS A 4 9.93 24.13 13.68
CA LYS A 4 10.94 23.45 12.85
C LYS A 4 11.85 22.54 13.68
N ALA A 5 12.20 22.95 14.89
CA ALA A 5 13.03 22.17 15.79
C ALA A 5 12.27 20.93 16.31
N ILE A 6 11.00 21.09 16.69
CA ILE A 6 10.12 19.99 17.14
C ILE A 6 9.87 19.01 15.98
N ARG A 7 9.64 19.50 14.74
CA ARG A 7 9.52 18.67 13.56
C ARG A 7 10.80 17.89 13.24
N ARG A 8 11.97 18.53 13.34
CA ARG A 8 13.27 17.89 13.18
C ARG A 8 13.54 16.84 14.25
N GLN A 9 13.19 17.13 15.50
CA GLN A 9 13.37 16.23 16.64
C GLN A 9 12.41 15.01 16.55
N ARG A 10 11.15 15.22 16.11
CA ARG A 10 10.21 14.14 15.78
C ARG A 10 10.70 13.27 14.62
N GLN A 11 11.20 13.88 13.55
CA GLN A 11 11.78 13.17 12.42
C GLN A 11 13.09 12.42 12.79
N MET A 12 13.92 12.95 13.68
CA MET A 12 15.10 12.25 14.21
C MET A 12 14.74 11.06 15.10
N CYS A 13 13.76 11.20 16.00
CA CYS A 13 13.33 10.10 16.87
C CYS A 13 12.61 8.95 16.12
N ILE A 14 12.06 9.21 14.93
CA ILE A 14 11.34 8.23 14.12
C ILE A 14 12.29 7.54 13.14
N ARG A 15 13.27 8.25 12.58
CA ARG A 15 14.32 7.69 11.72
C ARG A 15 15.21 6.65 12.41
N ASP A 16 15.25 6.61 13.73
CA ASP A 16 16.09 5.67 14.49
C ASP A 16 15.39 4.33 14.79
N ARG A 17 14.16 4.09 14.34
CA ARG A 17 13.48 2.79 14.47
C ARG A 17 13.37 2.09 13.14
N MET A 18 14.34 1.24 12.87
CA MET A 18 14.24 0.23 11.83
C MET A 18 13.08 -0.72 12.17
N SER A 19 11.97 -0.62 11.43
CA SER A 19 10.83 -1.53 11.56
C SER A 19 11.03 -2.73 10.64
N ARG A 20 10.50 -3.89 11.04
CA ARG A 20 10.43 -5.07 10.18
C ARG A 20 9.07 -5.06 9.51
N VAL A 21 9.04 -5.11 8.18
CA VAL A 21 7.83 -4.98 7.38
C VAL A 21 7.67 -6.17 6.45
N GLY A 22 6.56 -6.89 6.60
CA GLY A 22 6.17 -7.98 5.72
C GLY A 22 5.23 -7.48 4.62
N ILE A 23 5.60 -7.65 3.36
CA ILE A 23 4.74 -7.37 2.20
C ILE A 23 4.02 -8.65 1.82
N ILE A 24 2.70 -8.68 1.96
CA ILE A 24 1.86 -9.82 1.59
C ILE A 24 1.37 -9.63 0.16
N GLY A 25 2.12 -10.20 -0.79
CA GLY A 25 1.86 -10.11 -2.23
C GLY A 25 3.00 -9.48 -3.02
N ALA A 26 3.61 -10.25 -3.94
CA ALA A 26 4.70 -9.84 -4.82
C ALA A 26 4.20 -9.24 -6.15
N GLY A 27 3.05 -8.56 -6.17
CA GLY A 27 2.58 -7.82 -7.35
C GLY A 27 3.43 -6.58 -7.61
N SER A 28 3.19 -5.90 -8.76
CA SER A 28 3.91 -4.66 -9.10
C SER A 28 3.89 -3.64 -7.97
N TRP A 29 2.71 -3.44 -7.34
CA TRP A 29 2.54 -2.46 -6.27
C TRP A 29 3.26 -2.87 -4.98
N GLY A 30 3.14 -4.14 -4.55
CA GLY A 30 3.86 -4.65 -3.38
C GLY A 30 5.38 -4.54 -3.55
N THR A 31 5.88 -4.89 -4.74
CA THR A 31 7.30 -4.76 -5.10
C THR A 31 7.77 -3.31 -5.11
N ALA A 32 7.00 -2.36 -5.67
CA ALA A 32 7.35 -0.95 -5.64
C ALA A 32 7.38 -0.38 -4.21
N LEU A 33 6.39 -0.73 -3.37
CA LEU A 33 6.36 -0.32 -1.97
C LEU A 33 7.52 -0.90 -1.15
N SER A 34 7.96 -2.13 -1.44
CA SER A 34 9.12 -2.73 -0.77
C SER A 34 10.39 -1.91 -1.01
N LEU A 35 10.57 -1.37 -2.22
CA LEU A 35 11.67 -0.47 -2.54
C LEU A 35 11.60 0.84 -1.74
N VAL A 36 10.40 1.44 -1.64
CA VAL A 36 10.21 2.66 -0.82
C VAL A 36 10.60 2.41 0.63
N LEU A 37 10.15 1.30 1.20
CA LEU A 37 10.44 0.92 2.59
C LEU A 37 11.92 0.61 2.83
N ALA A 38 12.56 -0.12 1.92
CA ALA A 38 13.99 -0.41 2.00
C ALA A 38 14.83 0.88 1.90
N ASN A 39 14.46 1.81 1.03
CA ASN A 39 15.12 3.12 0.92
C ASN A 39 14.93 4.00 2.17
N ASN A 40 13.84 3.77 2.92
CA ASN A 40 13.62 4.41 4.22
C ASN A 40 14.42 3.75 5.36
N GLY A 41 15.17 2.68 5.08
CA GLY A 41 16.01 1.98 6.05
C GLY A 41 15.29 0.91 6.86
N HIS A 42 14.10 0.46 6.40
CA HIS A 42 13.38 -0.64 7.04
C HIS A 42 13.86 -2.00 6.55
N SER A 43 13.73 -3.04 7.41
CA SER A 43 13.90 -4.43 6.99
C SER A 43 12.63 -4.91 6.32
N VAL A 44 12.74 -5.40 5.08
CA VAL A 44 11.57 -5.76 4.26
C VAL A 44 11.66 -7.21 3.84
N GLU A 45 10.55 -7.92 4.01
CA GLU A 45 10.34 -9.27 3.52
C GLU A 45 9.12 -9.32 2.61
N ILE A 46 9.25 -9.91 1.41
CA ILE A 46 8.15 -10.07 0.46
C ILE A 46 7.70 -11.53 0.47
N TRP A 47 6.42 -11.72 0.70
CA TRP A 47 5.75 -13.01 0.56
C TRP A 47 4.93 -13.08 -0.74
N SER A 48 5.00 -14.23 -1.41
CA SER A 48 4.04 -14.61 -2.47
C SER A 48 3.64 -16.07 -2.32
N ILE A 49 2.39 -16.36 -2.69
CA ILE A 49 1.91 -17.74 -2.82
C ILE A 49 2.48 -18.43 -4.06
N VAL A 50 3.01 -17.67 -5.01
CA VAL A 50 3.55 -18.16 -6.29
C VAL A 50 5.06 -18.36 -6.12
N GLU A 51 5.48 -19.64 -6.05
CA GLU A 51 6.88 -20.01 -5.82
C GLU A 51 7.82 -19.47 -6.91
N SER A 52 7.39 -19.55 -8.18
CA SER A 52 8.19 -19.04 -9.31
C SER A 52 8.47 -17.53 -9.25
N GLU A 53 7.56 -16.74 -8.64
CA GLU A 53 7.81 -15.31 -8.41
C GLU A 53 8.90 -15.11 -7.36
N ILE A 54 8.86 -15.89 -6.29
CA ILE A 54 9.86 -15.82 -5.21
C ILE A 54 11.23 -16.29 -5.71
N GLU A 55 11.30 -17.35 -6.51
CA GLU A 55 12.54 -17.80 -7.14
C GLU A 55 13.14 -16.72 -8.07
N MET A 56 12.31 -16.12 -8.93
CA MET A 56 12.72 -15.01 -9.81
C MET A 56 13.26 -13.83 -8.98
N LEU A 57 12.56 -13.42 -7.93
CA LEU A 57 12.97 -12.32 -7.08
C LEU A 57 14.27 -12.61 -6.33
N LYS A 58 14.48 -13.84 -5.85
CA LYS A 58 15.73 -14.28 -5.21
C LYS A 58 16.91 -14.28 -6.18
N GLU A 59 16.69 -14.74 -7.43
CA GLU A 59 17.75 -14.87 -8.42
C GLU A 59 18.14 -13.51 -9.03
N LYS A 60 17.14 -12.68 -9.35
CA LYS A 60 17.34 -11.48 -10.18
C LYS A 60 17.24 -10.16 -9.43
N HIS A 61 16.74 -10.18 -8.20
CA HIS A 61 16.38 -8.97 -7.45
C HIS A 61 15.57 -7.98 -8.29
N GLU A 62 14.64 -8.52 -9.09
CA GLU A 62 13.76 -7.78 -10.00
C GLU A 62 12.53 -8.63 -10.32
N HIS A 63 11.36 -8.02 -10.34
CA HIS A 63 10.15 -8.67 -10.85
C HIS A 63 9.99 -8.39 -12.34
N ILE A 64 10.58 -9.22 -13.19
CA ILE A 64 10.68 -8.98 -14.65
C ILE A 64 9.31 -8.84 -15.30
N ASP A 65 8.32 -9.64 -14.87
CA ASP A 65 7.01 -9.69 -15.52
C ASP A 65 6.09 -8.54 -15.08
N LYS A 66 6.17 -8.12 -13.80
CA LYS A 66 5.21 -7.17 -13.21
C LYS A 66 5.79 -5.79 -12.93
N LEU A 67 7.11 -5.67 -12.80
CA LEU A 67 7.79 -4.40 -12.55
C LEU A 67 9.19 -4.39 -13.20
N PRO A 68 9.25 -4.51 -14.54
CA PRO A 68 10.53 -4.60 -15.24
C PRO A 68 11.36 -3.33 -15.09
N GLY A 69 12.68 -3.49 -15.01
CA GLY A 69 13.64 -2.39 -14.92
C GLY A 69 13.83 -1.82 -13.52
N VAL A 70 13.11 -2.33 -12.50
CA VAL A 70 13.25 -1.90 -11.12
C VAL A 70 14.06 -2.93 -10.34
N LYS A 71 15.29 -2.59 -9.97
CA LYS A 71 16.16 -3.43 -9.14
C LYS A 71 15.87 -3.24 -7.66
N LEU A 72 15.73 -4.36 -6.97
CA LEU A 72 15.53 -4.39 -5.52
C LEU A 72 16.87 -4.52 -4.79
N PRO A 73 17.07 -3.81 -3.68
CA PRO A 73 18.25 -3.98 -2.83
C PRO A 73 18.39 -5.40 -2.27
N ASP A 74 19.63 -5.87 -2.07
CA ASP A 74 19.95 -7.18 -1.47
C ASP A 74 19.42 -7.32 -0.03
N SER A 75 19.06 -6.22 0.60
CA SER A 75 18.47 -6.20 1.96
C SER A 75 17.02 -6.69 2.01
N ILE A 76 16.34 -6.78 0.85
CA ILE A 76 14.96 -7.30 0.77
C ILE A 76 15.03 -8.82 0.70
N THR A 77 14.28 -9.49 1.57
CA THR A 77 14.16 -10.95 1.60
C THR A 77 12.85 -11.42 0.96
N PHE A 78 12.83 -12.69 0.51
CA PHE A 78 11.70 -13.25 -0.22
C PHE A 78 11.35 -14.64 0.30
N THR A 79 10.05 -14.91 0.54
CA THR A 79 9.59 -16.19 1.08
C THR A 79 8.22 -16.58 0.54
N THR A 80 7.92 -17.88 0.60
CA THR A 80 6.60 -18.45 0.37
C THR A 80 5.90 -18.83 1.69
N ASP A 81 6.56 -18.63 2.83
CA ASP A 81 6.01 -18.93 4.14
C ASP A 81 5.30 -17.71 4.74
N ILE A 82 3.96 -17.74 4.70
CA ILE A 82 3.12 -16.66 5.23
C ILE A 82 3.18 -16.57 6.76
N GLU A 83 3.29 -17.71 7.44
CA GLU A 83 3.35 -17.76 8.90
C GLU A 83 4.63 -17.07 9.41
N GLU A 84 5.77 -17.40 8.80
CA GLU A 84 7.05 -16.81 9.14
C GLU A 84 7.01 -15.29 8.88
N THR A 85 6.51 -14.86 7.71
CA THR A 85 6.38 -13.43 7.37
C THR A 85 5.55 -12.67 8.40
N ILE A 86 4.41 -13.23 8.86
CA ILE A 86 3.55 -12.55 9.82
C ILE A 86 4.22 -12.46 11.20
N LYS A 87 4.82 -13.55 11.67
CA LYS A 87 5.41 -13.63 13.01
C LYS A 87 6.67 -12.78 13.18
N ASN A 88 7.47 -12.66 12.11
CA ASN A 88 8.78 -12.00 12.15
C ASN A 88 8.69 -10.49 11.89
N ASN A 89 7.57 -10.00 11.38
CA ASN A 89 7.42 -8.60 11.03
C ASN A 89 6.50 -7.85 12.01
N ASP A 90 6.80 -6.57 12.22
CA ASP A 90 6.07 -5.71 13.15
C ASP A 90 4.84 -5.09 12.47
N ILE A 91 4.95 -4.79 11.18
CA ILE A 91 3.91 -4.21 10.32
C ILE A 91 3.76 -5.06 9.07
N LEU A 92 2.52 -5.27 8.65
CA LEU A 92 2.20 -6.02 7.44
C LEU A 92 1.58 -5.08 6.40
N VAL A 93 1.97 -5.22 5.13
CA VAL A 93 1.38 -4.49 4.01
C VAL A 93 0.66 -5.49 3.12
N LEU A 94 -0.67 -5.43 3.10
CA LEU A 94 -1.50 -6.33 2.31
C LEU A 94 -1.65 -5.80 0.89
N ALA A 95 -0.86 -6.35 -0.03
CA ALA A 95 -0.73 -5.93 -1.43
C ALA A 95 -1.22 -6.99 -2.44
N VAL A 96 -2.11 -7.88 -2.02
CA VAL A 96 -2.76 -8.84 -2.92
C VAL A 96 -3.91 -8.17 -3.69
N PRO A 97 -4.30 -8.67 -4.88
CA PRO A 97 -5.50 -8.20 -5.57
C PRO A 97 -6.75 -8.31 -4.68
N SER A 98 -7.68 -7.35 -4.79
CA SER A 98 -8.87 -7.25 -3.92
C SER A 98 -9.69 -8.54 -3.86
N VAL A 99 -9.81 -9.27 -4.95
CA VAL A 99 -10.52 -10.56 -5.04
C VAL A 99 -9.91 -11.65 -4.15
N PHE A 100 -8.67 -11.52 -3.73
CA PHE A 100 -7.96 -12.46 -2.86
C PHE A 100 -7.82 -11.97 -1.42
N THR A 101 -8.31 -10.76 -1.10
CA THR A 101 -8.14 -10.15 0.23
C THR A 101 -8.69 -11.05 1.33
N ARG A 102 -9.96 -11.46 1.26
CA ARG A 102 -10.59 -12.31 2.29
C ARG A 102 -9.86 -13.64 2.46
N SER A 103 -9.61 -14.35 1.36
CA SER A 103 -8.93 -15.65 1.44
C SER A 103 -7.51 -15.55 2.00
N THR A 104 -6.83 -14.42 1.77
CA THR A 104 -5.52 -14.15 2.35
C THR A 104 -5.64 -13.77 3.82
N ALA A 105 -6.59 -12.90 4.20
CA ALA A 105 -6.86 -12.54 5.58
C ALA A 105 -7.19 -13.77 6.46
N VAL A 106 -8.02 -14.69 5.96
CA VAL A 106 -8.30 -15.97 6.65
C VAL A 106 -7.02 -16.77 6.91
N LYS A 107 -6.10 -16.83 5.95
CA LYS A 107 -4.80 -17.51 6.13
C LYS A 107 -3.89 -16.79 7.12
N MET A 108 -3.98 -15.47 7.19
CA MET A 108 -3.18 -14.64 8.10
C MET A 108 -3.69 -14.71 9.54
N ALA A 109 -5.00 -14.77 9.73
CA ALA A 109 -5.66 -14.62 11.03
C ALA A 109 -5.06 -15.47 12.17
N PRO A 110 -4.69 -16.75 11.98
CA PRO A 110 -4.12 -17.57 13.07
C PRO A 110 -2.78 -17.07 13.61
N PHE A 111 -2.07 -16.23 12.87
CA PHE A 111 -0.68 -15.84 13.15
C PHE A 111 -0.52 -14.36 13.52
N VAL A 112 -1.56 -13.55 13.26
CA VAL A 112 -1.53 -12.10 13.55
C VAL A 112 -1.63 -11.86 15.06
N LYS A 113 -0.78 -10.96 15.56
CA LYS A 113 -0.73 -10.59 16.97
C LYS A 113 -1.74 -9.48 17.28
N GLU A 114 -2.19 -9.42 18.54
CA GLU A 114 -3.03 -8.33 19.03
C GLU A 114 -2.40 -6.95 18.77
N GLY A 115 -3.13 -6.08 18.09
CA GLY A 115 -2.68 -4.73 17.74
C GLY A 115 -1.61 -4.67 16.64
N GLN A 116 -1.30 -5.79 15.96
CA GLN A 116 -0.37 -5.76 14.82
C GLN A 116 -0.98 -4.94 13.68
N ILE A 117 -0.20 -4.00 13.14
CA ILE A 117 -0.68 -3.10 12.10
C ILE A 117 -0.71 -3.84 10.74
N ILE A 118 -1.87 -3.78 10.06
CA ILE A 118 -2.04 -4.26 8.69
C ILE A 118 -2.43 -3.08 7.82
N VAL A 119 -1.57 -2.74 6.85
CA VAL A 119 -1.79 -1.65 5.89
C VAL A 119 -2.40 -2.21 4.61
N CYS A 120 -3.67 -1.94 4.36
CA CYS A 120 -4.37 -2.32 3.14
C CYS A 120 -4.02 -1.34 2.02
N VAL A 121 -3.43 -1.83 0.93
CA VAL A 121 -3.02 -1.01 -0.22
C VAL A 121 -3.72 -1.44 -1.51
N ALA A 122 -4.55 -2.48 -1.47
CA ALA A 122 -5.43 -2.89 -2.56
C ALA A 122 -6.59 -1.90 -2.74
N LYS A 123 -7.13 -1.87 -3.95
CA LYS A 123 -8.31 -1.05 -4.30
C LYS A 123 -9.44 -1.97 -4.74
N GLY A 124 -10.62 -1.72 -4.21
CA GLY A 124 -11.80 -2.51 -4.58
C GLY A 124 -12.84 -2.57 -3.47
N ILE A 125 -13.97 -3.13 -3.83
CA ILE A 125 -15.09 -3.47 -2.95
C ILE A 125 -15.36 -4.96 -3.17
N GLU A 126 -15.60 -5.71 -2.10
CA GLU A 126 -15.90 -7.13 -2.21
C GLU A 126 -17.29 -7.34 -2.84
N GLU A 127 -17.37 -8.17 -3.89
CA GLU A 127 -18.54 -8.28 -4.75
C GLU A 127 -19.81 -8.73 -3.99
N ASN A 128 -19.71 -9.72 -3.12
CA ASN A 128 -20.89 -10.33 -2.49
C ASN A 128 -21.37 -9.59 -1.24
N THR A 129 -20.49 -8.96 -0.51
CA THR A 129 -20.78 -8.30 0.77
C THR A 129 -20.84 -6.79 0.67
N LEU A 130 -20.30 -6.22 -0.40
CA LEU A 130 -20.07 -4.78 -0.61
C LEU A 130 -19.18 -4.16 0.49
N MET A 131 -18.41 -4.96 1.20
CA MET A 131 -17.45 -4.50 2.17
C MET A 131 -16.24 -3.83 1.50
N THR A 132 -15.71 -2.81 2.13
CA THR A 132 -14.40 -2.25 1.76
C THR A 132 -13.28 -3.24 2.10
N ILE A 133 -12.08 -3.01 1.57
CA ILE A 133 -10.94 -3.90 1.83
C ILE A 133 -10.58 -3.92 3.32
N SER A 134 -10.64 -2.77 3.99
CA SER A 134 -10.39 -2.69 5.43
C SER A 134 -11.44 -3.44 6.24
N ASP A 135 -12.73 -3.29 5.90
CA ASP A 135 -13.82 -4.02 6.56
C ASP A 135 -13.66 -5.54 6.42
N VAL A 136 -13.25 -6.01 5.24
CA VAL A 136 -12.97 -7.43 5.01
C VAL A 136 -11.85 -7.92 5.93
N VAL A 137 -10.75 -7.17 6.02
CA VAL A 137 -9.61 -7.55 6.89
C VAL A 137 -10.00 -7.52 8.36
N GLU A 138 -10.71 -6.48 8.81
CA GLU A 138 -11.19 -6.38 10.19
C GLU A 138 -12.17 -7.49 10.57
N SER A 139 -13.02 -7.93 9.61
CA SER A 139 -13.95 -9.03 9.85
C SER A 139 -13.26 -10.38 10.06
N GLU A 140 -12.14 -10.61 9.37
CA GLU A 140 -11.39 -11.88 9.48
C GLU A 140 -10.29 -11.82 10.56
N ILE A 141 -9.76 -10.63 10.85
CA ILE A 141 -8.65 -10.43 11.81
C ILE A 141 -9.02 -9.31 12.79
N PRO A 142 -10.00 -9.52 13.68
CA PRO A 142 -10.50 -8.45 14.57
C PRO A 142 -9.48 -7.98 15.61
N CYS A 143 -8.39 -8.70 15.81
CA CYS A 143 -7.30 -8.32 16.71
C CYS A 143 -6.28 -7.37 16.05
N ALA A 144 -6.34 -7.17 14.72
CA ALA A 144 -5.40 -6.30 14.03
C ALA A 144 -5.77 -4.81 14.16
N ASP A 145 -4.76 -3.95 14.04
CA ASP A 145 -4.95 -2.51 13.85
C ASP A 145 -4.86 -2.20 12.35
N VAL A 146 -6.01 -2.03 11.70
CA VAL A 146 -6.09 -1.91 10.25
C VAL A 146 -5.94 -0.46 9.82
N ALA A 147 -5.05 -0.23 8.86
CA ALA A 147 -4.86 1.04 8.18
C ALA A 147 -5.06 0.86 6.67
N VAL A 148 -5.38 1.94 5.98
CA VAL A 148 -5.53 2.00 4.53
C VAL A 148 -4.54 3.01 3.96
N MET A 149 -3.93 2.70 2.82
CA MET A 149 -3.14 3.66 2.07
C MET A 149 -3.63 3.71 0.62
N CYS A 150 -4.17 4.86 0.22
CA CYS A 150 -4.75 5.10 -1.09
C CYS A 150 -4.11 6.32 -1.77
N GLY A 151 -4.17 6.35 -3.10
CA GLY A 151 -3.68 7.48 -3.90
C GLY A 151 -3.36 7.09 -5.33
N PRO A 152 -2.84 8.02 -6.15
CA PRO A 152 -2.22 7.71 -7.41
C PRO A 152 -1.06 6.75 -7.17
N SER A 153 -1.16 5.53 -7.69
CA SER A 153 -0.24 4.44 -7.37
C SER A 153 0.12 3.67 -8.64
N HIS A 154 0.81 4.37 -9.54
CA HIS A 154 1.43 3.74 -10.68
C HIS A 154 2.75 3.12 -10.23
N ALA A 155 2.81 1.80 -10.20
CA ALA A 155 3.93 1.07 -9.57
C ALA A 155 5.26 1.35 -10.28
N GLU A 156 5.23 1.52 -11.59
CA GLU A 156 6.39 1.82 -12.42
C GLU A 156 7.00 3.18 -12.07
N GLU A 157 6.16 4.20 -11.85
CA GLU A 157 6.63 5.53 -11.44
C GLU A 157 7.24 5.50 -10.04
N VAL A 158 6.59 4.80 -9.10
CA VAL A 158 7.10 4.63 -7.74
C VAL A 158 8.41 3.83 -7.74
N GLY A 159 8.50 2.78 -8.55
CA GLY A 159 9.73 2.00 -8.73
C GLY A 159 10.89 2.80 -9.33
N GLN A 160 10.59 3.83 -10.12
CA GLN A 160 11.56 4.80 -10.65
C GLN A 160 11.84 5.97 -9.70
N LEU A 161 11.28 5.95 -8.49
CA LEU A 161 11.40 6.99 -7.47
C LEU A 161 10.89 8.37 -7.94
N LEU A 162 9.90 8.40 -8.81
CA LEU A 162 9.25 9.64 -9.22
C LEU A 162 8.36 10.18 -8.08
N PRO A 163 8.21 11.51 -7.98
CA PRO A 163 7.41 12.13 -6.93
C PRO A 163 5.97 11.59 -6.92
N THR A 164 5.59 10.98 -5.80
CA THR A 164 4.29 10.35 -5.61
C THR A 164 3.64 10.85 -4.33
N THR A 165 2.33 11.05 -4.34
CA THR A 165 1.55 11.46 -3.17
C THR A 165 0.44 10.45 -2.90
N VAL A 166 0.36 10.00 -1.65
CA VAL A 166 -0.70 9.10 -1.16
C VAL A 166 -1.28 9.60 0.15
N VAL A 167 -2.39 9.01 0.56
CA VAL A 167 -3.06 9.31 1.83
C VAL A 167 -3.13 8.02 2.64
N ALA A 168 -2.77 8.11 3.93
CA ALA A 168 -2.94 7.05 4.92
C ALA A 168 -4.11 7.37 5.85
N GLY A 169 -4.93 6.38 6.14
CA GLY A 169 -6.06 6.49 7.07
C GLY A 169 -6.16 5.27 7.96
N ALA A 170 -6.65 5.44 9.18
CA ALA A 170 -6.90 4.36 10.11
C ALA A 170 -7.96 4.81 11.12
N ARG A 171 -8.48 3.86 11.94
CA ARG A 171 -9.41 4.19 13.04
C ARG A 171 -8.81 5.17 14.05
N THR A 172 -7.50 5.11 14.27
CA THR A 172 -6.79 6.02 15.15
C THR A 172 -5.82 6.89 14.36
N GLN A 173 -5.74 8.16 14.74
CA GLN A 173 -4.75 9.08 14.15
C GLN A 173 -3.32 8.58 14.36
N LYS A 174 -3.05 7.95 15.50
CA LYS A 174 -1.73 7.40 15.84
C LYS A 174 -1.30 6.33 14.80
N THR A 175 -2.19 5.43 14.44
CA THR A 175 -1.91 4.38 13.44
C THR A 175 -1.69 4.97 12.06
N ALA A 176 -2.52 5.95 11.66
CA ALA A 176 -2.32 6.68 10.40
C ALA A 176 -0.97 7.41 10.36
N GLU A 177 -0.55 8.04 11.47
CA GLU A 177 0.75 8.71 11.59
C GLU A 177 1.92 7.70 11.55
N ILE A 178 1.78 6.51 12.14
CA ILE A 178 2.79 5.43 12.02
C ILE A 178 2.97 5.02 10.55
N VAL A 179 1.87 4.82 9.82
CA VAL A 179 1.91 4.48 8.40
C VAL A 179 2.51 5.63 7.58
N GLN A 180 2.14 6.88 7.88
CA GLN A 180 2.73 8.05 7.26
C GLN A 180 4.25 8.07 7.44
N ASP A 181 4.74 7.91 8.67
CA ASP A 181 6.16 7.96 8.98
C ASP A 181 6.94 6.79 8.34
N LEU A 182 6.30 5.62 8.26
CA LEU A 182 6.89 4.42 7.66
C LEU A 182 7.23 4.60 6.17
N PHE A 183 6.32 5.23 5.41
CA PHE A 183 6.46 5.35 3.96
C PHE A 183 7.02 6.70 3.49
N MET A 184 6.88 7.76 4.31
CA MET A 184 7.22 9.12 3.87
C MET A 184 8.73 9.28 3.64
N ASN A 185 9.09 9.83 2.45
CA ASN A 185 10.44 10.27 2.14
C ASN A 185 10.42 11.50 1.19
N GLU A 186 11.55 11.82 0.58
CA GLU A 186 11.68 13.00 -0.28
C GLU A 186 10.84 12.90 -1.57
N VAL A 187 10.62 11.69 -2.08
CA VAL A 187 9.88 11.43 -3.32
C VAL A 187 8.52 10.76 -3.08
N PHE A 188 8.28 10.20 -1.90
CA PHE A 188 7.01 9.55 -1.55
C PHE A 188 6.33 10.30 -0.41
N ARG A 189 5.36 11.14 -0.76
CA ARG A 189 4.64 11.99 0.18
C ARG A 189 3.40 11.29 0.71
N VAL A 190 3.26 11.21 2.05
CA VAL A 190 2.08 10.62 2.69
C VAL A 190 1.37 11.67 3.52
N TYR A 191 0.09 11.89 3.25
CA TYR A 191 -0.82 12.67 4.09
C TYR A 191 -1.67 11.73 4.95
N THR A 192 -2.26 12.24 6.02
CA THR A 192 -3.22 11.48 6.83
C THR A 192 -4.63 12.00 6.65
N SER A 193 -5.63 11.11 6.68
CA SER A 193 -7.05 11.44 6.66
C SER A 193 -7.82 10.57 7.66
N PRO A 194 -8.79 11.12 8.39
CA PRO A 194 -9.71 10.33 9.22
C PRO A 194 -10.82 9.66 8.39
N ASP A 195 -11.04 10.07 7.14
CA ASP A 195 -12.10 9.56 6.27
C ASP A 195 -11.62 8.33 5.50
N VAL A 196 -11.49 7.21 6.21
CA VAL A 196 -11.05 5.92 5.65
C VAL A 196 -12.02 5.44 4.56
N LEU A 197 -13.34 5.55 4.83
CA LEU A 197 -14.35 5.13 3.88
C LEU A 197 -14.28 5.91 2.56
N GLY A 198 -14.18 7.23 2.63
CA GLY A 198 -14.03 8.08 1.43
C GLY A 198 -12.75 7.76 0.66
N MET A 199 -11.65 7.45 1.35
CA MET A 199 -10.40 7.03 0.70
C MET A 199 -10.57 5.72 -0.08
N GLU A 200 -11.20 4.71 0.50
CA GLU A 200 -11.41 3.40 -0.15
C GLU A 200 -12.41 3.49 -1.31
N LEU A 201 -13.52 4.21 -1.12
CA LEU A 201 -14.50 4.45 -2.19
C LEU A 201 -13.88 5.22 -3.37
N GLY A 202 -13.18 6.32 -3.11
CA GLY A 202 -12.48 7.08 -4.13
C GLY A 202 -11.46 6.24 -4.90
N GLY A 203 -10.68 5.41 -4.19
CA GLY A 203 -9.73 4.47 -4.78
C GLY A 203 -10.39 3.40 -5.66
N SER A 204 -11.56 2.92 -5.26
CA SER A 204 -12.31 1.86 -5.97
C SER A 204 -13.05 2.40 -7.19
N LEU A 205 -13.65 3.59 -7.07
CA LEU A 205 -14.49 4.20 -8.11
C LEU A 205 -13.68 4.94 -9.19
N LYS A 206 -12.41 5.23 -8.98
CA LYS A 206 -11.58 5.96 -9.95
C LYS A 206 -11.60 5.37 -11.37
N ASN A 207 -11.74 4.05 -11.49
CA ASN A 207 -11.76 3.38 -12.79
C ASN A 207 -13.02 3.72 -13.60
N VAL A 208 -14.15 3.98 -12.94
CA VAL A 208 -15.40 4.45 -13.59
C VAL A 208 -15.16 5.82 -14.23
N ILE A 209 -14.50 6.73 -13.49
CA ILE A 209 -14.16 8.06 -14.00
C ILE A 209 -13.13 7.97 -15.12
N ALA A 210 -12.12 7.10 -14.99
CA ALA A 210 -11.13 6.87 -16.04
C ALA A 210 -11.77 6.34 -17.33
N LEU A 211 -12.75 5.42 -17.22
CA LEU A 211 -13.50 4.92 -18.37
C LEU A 211 -14.31 6.04 -19.04
N ALA A 212 -15.03 6.86 -18.26
CA ALA A 212 -15.79 8.00 -18.76
C ALA A 212 -14.86 9.02 -19.46
N ALA A 213 -13.70 9.31 -18.88
CA ALA A 213 -12.70 10.19 -19.49
C ALA A 213 -12.17 9.63 -20.82
N GLY A 214 -11.88 8.31 -20.87
CA GLY A 214 -11.46 7.64 -22.11
C GLY A 214 -12.55 7.65 -23.20
N MET A 215 -13.82 7.49 -22.83
CA MET A 215 -14.94 7.65 -23.76
C MET A 215 -15.03 9.08 -24.29
N ALA A 216 -14.88 10.09 -23.43
CA ALA A 216 -14.88 11.49 -23.83
C ALA A 216 -13.73 11.82 -24.80
N ASP A 217 -12.54 11.28 -24.55
CA ASP A 217 -11.39 11.40 -25.45
C ASP A 217 -11.67 10.75 -26.83
N GLY A 218 -12.19 9.54 -26.84
CA GLY A 218 -12.53 8.81 -28.07
C GLY A 218 -13.61 9.51 -28.91
N LEU A 219 -14.50 10.28 -28.26
CA LEU A 219 -15.52 11.10 -28.93
C LEU A 219 -14.99 12.46 -29.36
N GLY A 220 -13.74 12.82 -29.08
CA GLY A 220 -13.12 14.08 -29.43
C GLY A 220 -13.50 15.25 -28.53
N TYR A 221 -14.02 15.00 -27.33
CA TYR A 221 -14.27 16.07 -26.36
C TYR A 221 -12.95 16.60 -25.76
N GLY A 222 -12.93 17.92 -25.51
CA GLY A 222 -11.74 18.60 -25.01
C GLY A 222 -11.58 18.54 -23.49
N ASP A 223 -10.55 19.29 -23.00
CA ASP A 223 -10.15 19.27 -21.59
C ASP A 223 -11.21 19.82 -20.63
N ASN A 224 -12.10 20.72 -21.10
CA ASN A 224 -13.22 21.19 -20.29
C ASN A 224 -14.17 20.06 -19.87
N THR A 225 -14.41 19.09 -20.75
CA THR A 225 -15.25 17.91 -20.43
C THR A 225 -14.54 17.02 -19.43
N LYS A 226 -13.23 16.80 -19.57
CA LYS A 226 -12.43 16.04 -18.60
C LYS A 226 -12.42 16.72 -17.23
N ALA A 227 -12.20 18.03 -17.20
CA ALA A 227 -12.24 18.80 -15.96
C ALA A 227 -13.63 18.70 -15.28
N CYS A 228 -14.72 18.72 -16.07
CA CYS A 228 -16.08 18.55 -15.57
C CYS A 228 -16.29 17.15 -14.95
N LEU A 229 -15.80 16.09 -15.60
CA LEU A 229 -15.86 14.72 -15.06
C LEU A 229 -15.11 14.59 -13.73
N LEU A 230 -13.93 15.21 -13.61
CA LEU A 230 -13.16 15.21 -12.36
C LEU A 230 -13.87 16.01 -11.26
N TYR A 231 -14.39 17.18 -11.59
CA TYR A 231 -15.07 18.06 -10.62
C TYR A 231 -16.38 17.48 -10.10
N THR A 232 -17.15 16.79 -10.95
CA THR A 232 -18.42 16.17 -10.58
C THR A 232 -18.29 14.76 -10.05
N SER A 233 -17.07 14.20 -10.02
CA SER A 233 -16.79 12.92 -9.40
C SER A 233 -17.08 12.98 -7.89
N PRO A 234 -17.84 12.02 -7.34
CA PRO A 234 -18.14 11.96 -5.90
C PRO A 234 -16.93 11.48 -5.10
N SER A 235 -15.90 12.28 -5.05
CA SER A 235 -14.68 11.96 -4.30
C SER A 235 -14.46 12.93 -3.16
#